data_84c2000150aad279dd5615ba7ef417d0
#
_entry.id   84c2000150aad279dd5615ba7ef417d0
#
_cell.length_a   1.000
_cell.length_b   1.000
_cell.length_c   1.000
_cell.angle_alpha   90.00
_cell.angle_beta   90.00
_cell.angle_gamma   90.00
#
_symmetry.space_group_name_H-M   'P 1'
#
loop_
_entity.id
_entity.type
_entity.pdbx_description
1 polymer ?
#
loop_
_entity_poly.entity_id
_entity_poly.type
_entity_poly.pdbx_seq_one_letter_code
_entity_poly.pdbx_strand_id
1 'polypeptide(L)'
;MKQLFILLALYAGTLLAQQSPRPYQLPAGIKMEKDIAYIEGGDEAQKLDIYVPETPGDKPLPLIVHIHGGGWRAGNKFPCPVAAMVLKGYAVASVEYRFSQKAIFPAQIQDCQAAIRWLRAHAKQYNFDTDHLGAVGGSAGGHLSALVGTSGGKKAFPPIGGHSDQSDRVQAVIDIYGPADFSTVVQQAAEDKNVKNIFAFNTPSDPYSSLIGTKLGDKAKADAVSPVHYVSKDSPPFLILHGTHDALVPYAQSVQFEAALKAQNVPVWLQTLPGSGHGGPAFGKPAVIQLMQAFFDKHLKGADVEIQLVPEADLAVQPPKPVEK
;
A
#
# COMPACT_ATOMS: atom_id res chain seq x y z
N MET A 1 73.03 17.50 17.65
CA MET A 1 72.42 16.47 16.82
C MET A 1 71.35 15.77 17.67
N LYS A 2 70.07 16.11 17.46
CA LYS A 2 68.95 15.49 18.15
C LYS A 2 68.23 14.64 17.12
N GLN A 3 68.23 13.33 17.32
CA GLN A 3 67.51 12.37 16.49
C GLN A 3 66.02 12.42 16.86
N LEU A 4 65.16 12.65 15.87
CA LEU A 4 63.72 12.65 15.97
C LEU A 4 63.23 11.23 15.60
N PHE A 5 62.68 10.49 16.58
CA PHE A 5 62.03 9.21 16.34
C PHE A 5 60.58 9.50 15.90
N ILE A 6 60.28 9.12 14.67
CA ILE A 6 58.89 9.14 14.14
C ILE A 6 58.29 7.74 14.44
N LEU A 7 57.32 7.71 15.36
CA LEU A 7 56.46 6.54 15.56
C LEU A 7 55.43 6.49 14.46
N LEU A 8 55.49 5.52 13.54
CA LEU A 8 54.41 5.16 12.64
C LEU A 8 53.39 4.29 13.42
N ALA A 9 52.25 4.86 13.76
CA ALA A 9 51.11 4.10 14.24
C ALA A 9 50.37 3.48 13.04
N LEU A 10 50.50 2.15 12.87
CA LEU A 10 49.72 1.34 11.94
C LEU A 10 48.27 1.26 12.44
N TYR A 11 47.40 2.03 11.85
CA TYR A 11 45.94 1.91 12.03
C TYR A 11 45.47 0.71 11.22
N ALA A 12 45.32 -0.44 11.86
CA ALA A 12 44.66 -1.60 11.30
C ALA A 12 43.15 -1.32 11.31
N GLY A 13 42.66 -0.67 10.26
CA GLY A 13 41.23 -0.51 10.02
C GLY A 13 40.62 -1.89 9.73
N THR A 14 39.90 -2.45 10.68
CA THR A 14 39.01 -3.58 10.43
C THR A 14 37.93 -3.12 9.44
N LEU A 15 38.06 -3.52 8.17
CA LEU A 15 36.99 -3.47 7.20
C LEU A 15 35.85 -4.37 7.72
N LEU A 16 34.86 -3.76 8.38
CA LEU A 16 33.54 -4.38 8.50
C LEU A 16 33.01 -4.49 7.08
N ALA A 17 33.10 -5.68 6.52
CA ALA A 17 32.43 -6.00 5.26
C ALA A 17 30.96 -5.68 5.45
N GLN A 18 30.47 -4.57 4.85
CA GLN A 18 29.05 -4.32 4.67
C GLN A 18 28.51 -5.51 3.89
N GLN A 19 27.81 -6.41 4.59
CA GLN A 19 27.07 -7.46 3.92
C GLN A 19 26.06 -6.77 2.99
N SER A 20 26.28 -6.92 1.70
CA SER A 20 25.29 -6.52 0.70
C SER A 20 23.93 -7.11 1.11
N PRO A 21 22.85 -6.35 1.05
CA PRO A 21 21.54 -6.87 1.41
C PRO A 21 21.29 -8.14 0.58
N ARG A 22 20.90 -9.22 1.26
CA ARG A 22 20.62 -10.50 0.57
C ARG A 22 19.52 -10.21 -0.46
N PRO A 23 19.66 -10.71 -1.69
CA PRO A 23 18.61 -10.55 -2.68
C PRO A 23 17.31 -11.14 -2.13
N TYR A 24 16.19 -10.47 -2.37
CA TYR A 24 14.88 -10.96 -1.99
C TYR A 24 14.65 -12.35 -2.58
N GLN A 25 14.35 -13.30 -1.72
CA GLN A 25 14.00 -14.66 -2.12
C GLN A 25 12.49 -14.85 -1.92
N LEU A 26 11.84 -15.29 -2.99
CA LEU A 26 10.43 -15.66 -2.93
C LEU A 26 10.28 -16.85 -1.97
N PRO A 27 9.29 -16.84 -1.05
CA PRO A 27 9.03 -18.00 -0.19
C PRO A 27 8.81 -19.28 -1.02
N ALA A 28 9.32 -20.40 -0.54
CA ALA A 28 9.10 -21.70 -1.19
C ALA A 28 7.61 -22.01 -1.34
N GLY A 29 7.24 -22.68 -2.43
CA GLY A 29 5.84 -23.02 -2.75
C GLY A 29 5.09 -21.91 -3.48
N ILE A 30 5.75 -20.81 -3.84
CA ILE A 30 5.16 -19.71 -4.61
C ILE A 30 5.83 -19.61 -5.98
N LYS A 31 5.04 -19.70 -7.03
CA LYS A 31 5.43 -19.38 -8.41
C LYS A 31 5.10 -17.90 -8.68
N MET A 32 5.98 -17.21 -9.40
CA MET A 32 5.78 -15.83 -9.82
C MET A 32 5.91 -15.72 -11.33
N GLU A 33 4.96 -15.00 -11.94
CA GLU A 33 5.05 -14.53 -13.33
C GLU A 33 5.20 -13.02 -13.32
N LYS A 34 6.22 -12.51 -14.02
CA LYS A 34 6.63 -11.10 -13.94
C LYS A 34 6.26 -10.34 -15.20
N ASP A 35 6.13 -9.01 -15.01
CA ASP A 35 6.11 -8.01 -16.07
C ASP A 35 4.99 -8.22 -17.10
N ILE A 36 3.84 -8.71 -16.64
CA ILE A 36 2.66 -8.93 -17.47
C ILE A 36 2.02 -7.57 -17.77
N ALA A 37 1.95 -7.19 -19.04
CA ALA A 37 1.29 -5.96 -19.44
C ALA A 37 -0.24 -6.09 -19.29
N TYR A 38 -0.85 -5.22 -18.50
CA TYR A 38 -2.31 -5.16 -18.39
C TYR A 38 -2.95 -4.17 -19.37
N ILE A 39 -2.16 -3.42 -20.10
CA ILE A 39 -2.56 -2.64 -21.29
C ILE A 39 -1.63 -3.00 -22.42
N GLU A 40 -2.17 -3.60 -23.48
CA GLU A 40 -1.40 -3.94 -24.67
C GLU A 40 -0.89 -2.67 -25.37
N GLY A 41 0.40 -2.63 -25.68
CA GLY A 41 1.04 -1.44 -26.25
C GLY A 41 1.08 -0.22 -25.35
N GLY A 42 0.76 -0.40 -24.04
CA GLY A 42 0.74 0.65 -23.05
C GLY A 42 2.13 1.08 -22.58
N ASP A 43 2.14 1.79 -21.47
CA ASP A 43 3.35 2.28 -20.82
C ASP A 43 4.15 1.15 -20.16
N GLU A 44 5.48 1.31 -20.04
CA GLU A 44 6.32 0.33 -19.32
C GLU A 44 5.92 0.14 -17.87
N ALA A 45 5.33 1.14 -17.23
CA ALA A 45 4.78 1.06 -15.88
C ALA A 45 3.40 0.41 -15.82
N GLN A 46 2.77 0.06 -16.95
CA GLN A 46 1.46 -0.59 -16.97
C GLN A 46 1.60 -2.12 -17.01
N LYS A 47 2.32 -2.64 -16.00
CA LYS A 47 2.62 -4.06 -15.81
C LYS A 47 2.25 -4.51 -14.40
N LEU A 48 2.04 -5.80 -14.25
CA LEU A 48 1.84 -6.44 -12.94
C LEU A 48 2.65 -7.73 -12.83
N ASP A 49 2.87 -8.18 -11.61
CA ASP A 49 3.43 -9.50 -11.31
C ASP A 49 2.34 -10.34 -10.64
N ILE A 50 2.22 -11.62 -11.04
CA ILE A 50 1.27 -12.57 -10.47
C ILE A 50 2.03 -13.59 -9.63
N TYR A 51 1.50 -13.86 -8.44
CA TYR A 51 2.01 -14.84 -7.49
C TYR A 51 0.90 -15.86 -7.21
N VAL A 52 1.19 -17.13 -7.46
CA VAL A 52 0.27 -18.26 -7.29
C VAL A 52 0.98 -19.42 -6.60
N PRO A 53 0.25 -20.40 -6.03
CA PRO A 53 0.89 -21.62 -5.55
C PRO A 53 1.68 -22.31 -6.67
N GLU A 54 2.86 -22.83 -6.35
CA GLU A 54 3.68 -23.61 -7.28
C GLU A 54 2.94 -24.85 -7.78
N THR A 55 2.13 -25.46 -6.89
CA THR A 55 1.21 -26.55 -7.23
C THR A 55 -0.22 -26.01 -7.20
N PRO A 56 -0.86 -25.77 -8.37
CA PRO A 56 -2.23 -25.29 -8.42
C PRO A 56 -3.21 -26.31 -7.83
N GLY A 57 -4.22 -25.81 -7.11
CA GLY A 57 -5.40 -26.61 -6.72
C GLY A 57 -6.50 -26.52 -7.78
N ASP A 58 -7.56 -27.33 -7.58
CA ASP A 58 -8.70 -27.36 -8.50
C ASP A 58 -9.67 -26.18 -8.31
N LYS A 59 -9.67 -25.58 -7.13
CA LYS A 59 -10.58 -24.47 -6.80
C LYS A 59 -9.97 -23.13 -7.18
N PRO A 60 -10.73 -22.19 -7.78
CA PRO A 60 -10.29 -20.83 -7.98
C PRO A 60 -9.89 -20.14 -6.66
N LEU A 61 -8.86 -19.33 -6.71
CA LEU A 61 -8.30 -18.66 -5.55
C LEU A 61 -8.83 -17.22 -5.44
N PRO A 62 -9.30 -16.78 -4.27
CA PRO A 62 -9.52 -15.36 -4.02
C PRO A 62 -8.25 -14.57 -4.31
N LEU A 63 -8.40 -13.37 -4.86
CA LEU A 63 -7.29 -12.59 -5.38
C LEU A 63 -7.04 -11.35 -4.50
N ILE A 64 -5.78 -11.12 -4.12
CA ILE A 64 -5.33 -9.90 -3.46
C ILE A 64 -4.52 -9.08 -4.45
N VAL A 65 -4.95 -7.84 -4.70
CA VAL A 65 -4.21 -6.86 -5.50
C VAL A 65 -3.40 -5.96 -4.57
N HIS A 66 -2.09 -6.05 -4.68
CA HIS A 66 -1.16 -5.18 -3.98
C HIS A 66 -0.80 -3.96 -4.84
N ILE A 67 -0.87 -2.77 -4.24
CA ILE A 67 -0.49 -1.50 -4.85
C ILE A 67 0.62 -0.88 -4.00
N HIS A 68 1.78 -0.66 -4.60
CA HIS A 68 2.95 -0.19 -3.87
C HIS A 68 2.87 1.30 -3.48
N GLY A 69 3.60 1.69 -2.44
CA GLY A 69 3.79 3.07 -2.03
C GLY A 69 4.87 3.79 -2.82
N GLY A 70 5.34 4.92 -2.29
CA GLY A 70 6.43 5.71 -2.90
C GLY A 70 6.01 7.10 -3.35
N GLY A 71 4.96 7.68 -2.74
CA GLY A 71 4.50 9.05 -3.01
C GLY A 71 4.08 9.27 -4.46
N TRP A 72 3.57 8.24 -5.12
CA TRP A 72 3.18 8.24 -6.54
C TRP A 72 4.30 8.62 -7.52
N ARG A 73 5.56 8.61 -7.07
CA ARG A 73 6.75 9.08 -7.80
C ARG A 73 7.87 8.06 -7.87
N ALA A 74 7.80 7.04 -7.04
CA ALA A 74 8.79 5.99 -6.86
C ALA A 74 8.11 4.72 -6.34
N GLY A 75 8.88 3.68 -6.15
CA GLY A 75 8.39 2.38 -5.70
C GLY A 75 8.51 1.36 -6.80
N ASN A 76 7.99 0.17 -6.53
CA ASN A 76 8.02 -0.94 -7.49
C ASN A 76 7.04 -2.02 -7.02
N LYS A 77 6.45 -2.74 -7.97
CA LYS A 77 5.63 -3.92 -7.72
C LYS A 77 6.41 -5.09 -7.10
N PHE A 78 7.73 -5.09 -7.21
CA PHE A 78 8.63 -6.12 -6.66
C PHE A 78 9.69 -5.50 -5.72
N PRO A 79 9.96 -6.10 -4.53
CA PRO A 79 9.28 -7.29 -3.96
C PRO A 79 7.86 -6.96 -3.47
N CYS A 80 6.95 -7.95 -3.57
CA CYS A 80 5.60 -7.82 -3.06
C CYS A 80 5.53 -8.22 -1.57
N PRO A 81 5.20 -7.30 -0.65
CA PRO A 81 5.22 -7.59 0.79
C PRO A 81 4.14 -8.57 1.23
N VAL A 82 3.07 -8.74 0.43
CA VAL A 82 1.97 -9.66 0.73
C VAL A 82 2.02 -10.96 -0.06
N ALA A 83 3.13 -11.22 -0.78
CA ALA A 83 3.27 -12.46 -1.57
C ALA A 83 3.08 -13.74 -0.74
N ALA A 84 3.43 -13.72 0.56
CA ALA A 84 3.22 -14.86 1.46
C ALA A 84 1.74 -15.24 1.68
N MET A 85 0.78 -14.37 1.32
CA MET A 85 -0.65 -14.70 1.34
C MET A 85 -1.01 -15.84 0.38
N VAL A 86 -0.16 -16.12 -0.61
CA VAL A 86 -0.29 -17.30 -1.48
C VAL A 86 -0.29 -18.59 -0.66
N LEU A 87 0.58 -18.68 0.35
CA LEU A 87 0.65 -19.83 1.25
C LEU A 87 -0.57 -19.93 2.20
N LYS A 88 -1.43 -18.92 2.18
CA LYS A 88 -2.68 -18.85 2.93
C LYS A 88 -3.90 -19.09 2.04
N GLY A 89 -3.70 -19.56 0.79
CA GLY A 89 -4.78 -19.91 -0.14
C GLY A 89 -5.37 -18.73 -0.89
N TYR A 90 -4.55 -17.74 -1.22
CA TYR A 90 -4.86 -16.64 -2.12
C TYR A 90 -4.03 -16.71 -3.39
N ALA A 91 -4.47 -16.06 -4.44
CA ALA A 91 -3.58 -15.54 -5.47
C ALA A 91 -3.24 -14.08 -5.11
N VAL A 92 -2.08 -13.60 -5.56
CA VAL A 92 -1.66 -12.21 -5.35
C VAL A 92 -1.23 -11.62 -6.68
N ALA A 93 -1.68 -10.39 -6.98
CA ALA A 93 -1.18 -9.58 -8.08
C ALA A 93 -0.57 -8.30 -7.53
N SER A 94 0.66 -7.97 -7.90
CA SER A 94 1.31 -6.72 -7.52
C SER A 94 1.39 -5.80 -8.73
N VAL A 95 0.80 -4.61 -8.61
CA VAL A 95 0.57 -3.69 -9.72
C VAL A 95 1.59 -2.57 -9.70
N GLU A 96 2.23 -2.31 -10.86
CA GLU A 96 2.94 -1.08 -11.15
C GLU A 96 1.96 -0.09 -11.78
N TYR A 97 2.21 1.21 -11.63
CA TYR A 97 1.40 2.28 -12.19
C TYR A 97 2.27 3.45 -12.63
N ARG A 98 1.78 4.29 -13.56
CA ARG A 98 2.51 5.46 -14.04
C ARG A 98 2.72 6.48 -12.92
N PHE A 99 3.95 6.89 -12.73
CA PHE A 99 4.30 7.91 -11.74
C PHE A 99 3.86 9.30 -12.15
N SER A 100 3.68 10.18 -11.17
CA SER A 100 3.22 11.57 -11.38
C SER A 100 4.16 12.41 -12.24
N GLN A 101 5.45 12.06 -12.35
CA GLN A 101 6.38 12.69 -13.27
C GLN A 101 6.06 12.40 -14.74
N LYS A 102 5.38 11.28 -15.01
CA LYS A 102 4.98 10.88 -16.35
C LYS A 102 3.56 11.28 -16.69
N ALA A 103 2.65 11.12 -15.75
CA ALA A 103 1.24 11.48 -15.90
C ALA A 103 0.65 11.85 -14.54
N ILE A 104 0.03 13.02 -14.46
CA ILE A 104 -0.68 13.45 -13.24
C ILE A 104 -1.97 12.64 -13.04
N PHE A 105 -2.57 12.77 -11.85
CA PHE A 105 -3.90 12.21 -11.56
C PHE A 105 -4.93 12.65 -12.64
N PRO A 106 -5.79 11.73 -13.13
CA PRO A 106 -6.15 10.43 -12.55
C PRO A 106 -5.37 9.21 -13.11
N ALA A 107 -4.21 9.38 -13.76
CA ALA A 107 -3.52 8.29 -14.43
C ALA A 107 -3.27 7.08 -13.50
N GLN A 108 -2.91 7.31 -12.23
CA GLN A 108 -2.58 6.27 -11.27
C GLN A 108 -3.77 5.39 -10.93
N ILE A 109 -4.92 5.99 -10.66
CA ILE A 109 -6.15 5.22 -10.36
C ILE A 109 -6.69 4.53 -11.61
N GLN A 110 -6.57 5.14 -12.78
CA GLN A 110 -6.95 4.52 -14.05
C GLN A 110 -6.11 3.27 -14.33
N ASP A 111 -4.81 3.32 -14.04
CA ASP A 111 -3.90 2.18 -14.16
C ASP A 111 -4.30 1.05 -13.22
N CYS A 112 -4.55 1.34 -11.93
CA CYS A 112 -5.00 0.34 -10.96
C CYS A 112 -6.33 -0.31 -11.37
N GLN A 113 -7.30 0.49 -11.82
CA GLN A 113 -8.60 0.00 -12.30
C GLN A 113 -8.46 -0.84 -13.58
N ALA A 114 -7.57 -0.44 -14.50
CA ALA A 114 -7.28 -1.22 -15.69
C ALA A 114 -6.65 -2.58 -15.36
N ALA A 115 -5.71 -2.61 -14.40
CA ALA A 115 -5.11 -3.86 -13.91
C ALA A 115 -6.17 -4.81 -13.31
N ILE A 116 -7.11 -4.28 -12.50
CA ILE A 116 -8.20 -5.08 -11.94
C ILE A 116 -9.11 -5.65 -13.03
N ARG A 117 -9.46 -4.85 -14.03
CA ARG A 117 -10.26 -5.34 -15.17
C ARG A 117 -9.53 -6.41 -15.97
N TRP A 118 -8.24 -6.22 -16.20
CA TRP A 118 -7.39 -7.21 -16.87
C TRP A 118 -7.36 -8.54 -16.08
N LEU A 119 -7.18 -8.48 -14.76
CA LEU A 119 -7.18 -9.67 -13.90
C LEU A 119 -8.50 -10.43 -13.96
N ARG A 120 -9.64 -9.73 -14.01
CA ARG A 120 -10.96 -10.35 -14.19
C ARG A 120 -11.09 -11.01 -15.55
N ALA A 121 -10.67 -10.37 -16.61
CA ALA A 121 -10.72 -10.92 -17.96
C ALA A 121 -9.88 -12.19 -18.12
N HIS A 122 -8.80 -12.32 -17.34
CA HIS A 122 -7.88 -13.45 -17.36
C HIS A 122 -8.09 -14.45 -16.20
N ALA A 123 -9.19 -14.30 -15.44
CA ALA A 123 -9.48 -15.11 -14.28
C ALA A 123 -9.41 -16.63 -14.55
N LYS A 124 -9.95 -17.07 -15.68
CA LYS A 124 -9.92 -18.49 -16.08
C LYS A 124 -8.51 -19.01 -16.35
N GLN A 125 -7.65 -18.17 -16.94
CA GLN A 125 -6.26 -18.54 -17.26
C GLN A 125 -5.44 -18.81 -16.01
N TYR A 126 -5.66 -18.02 -14.96
CA TYR A 126 -4.88 -18.06 -13.72
C TYR A 126 -5.62 -18.76 -12.56
N ASN A 127 -6.81 -19.28 -12.80
CA ASN A 127 -7.68 -19.89 -11.80
C ASN A 127 -7.99 -18.94 -10.63
N PHE A 128 -8.36 -17.68 -10.95
CA PHE A 128 -8.77 -16.67 -9.97
C PHE A 128 -10.27 -16.71 -9.72
N ASP A 129 -10.63 -16.54 -8.45
CA ASP A 129 -11.98 -16.18 -8.02
C ASP A 129 -12.06 -14.66 -7.90
N THR A 130 -12.48 -14.01 -8.98
CA THR A 130 -12.54 -12.54 -9.03
C THR A 130 -13.82 -11.95 -8.46
N ASP A 131 -14.76 -12.75 -8.01
CA ASP A 131 -15.89 -12.30 -7.17
C ASP A 131 -15.42 -12.03 -5.74
N HIS A 132 -14.25 -12.56 -5.37
CA HIS A 132 -13.60 -12.39 -4.09
C HIS A 132 -12.21 -11.74 -4.25
N LEU A 133 -12.20 -10.45 -4.63
CA LEU A 133 -11.01 -9.67 -4.89
C LEU A 133 -10.82 -8.57 -3.83
N GLY A 134 -9.66 -8.54 -3.19
CA GLY A 134 -9.28 -7.51 -2.23
C GLY A 134 -8.15 -6.62 -2.76
N ALA A 135 -8.05 -5.40 -2.23
CA ALA A 135 -6.94 -4.50 -2.49
C ALA A 135 -6.17 -4.19 -1.20
N VAL A 136 -4.85 -4.03 -1.30
CA VAL A 136 -4.00 -3.65 -0.19
C VAL A 136 -2.83 -2.80 -0.66
N GLY A 137 -2.48 -1.79 0.11
CA GLY A 137 -1.30 -0.97 -0.17
C GLY A 137 -0.89 -0.12 1.01
N GLY A 138 0.33 0.42 0.96
CA GLY A 138 0.85 1.34 1.97
C GLY A 138 1.13 2.72 1.40
N SER A 139 0.90 3.80 2.19
CA SER A 139 1.19 5.18 1.77
C SER A 139 0.43 5.56 0.50
N ALA A 140 1.12 5.98 -0.56
CA ALA A 140 0.51 6.20 -1.88
C ALA A 140 -0.28 4.98 -2.38
N GLY A 141 0.17 3.76 -2.07
CA GLY A 141 -0.55 2.52 -2.39
C GLY A 141 -1.80 2.33 -1.52
N GLY A 142 -1.78 2.74 -0.25
CA GLY A 142 -2.94 2.79 0.63
C GLY A 142 -4.02 3.73 0.09
N HIS A 143 -3.62 4.94 -0.28
CA HIS A 143 -4.45 5.91 -0.96
C HIS A 143 -5.11 5.33 -2.25
N LEU A 144 -4.31 4.72 -3.14
CA LEU A 144 -4.83 4.13 -4.37
C LEU A 144 -5.75 2.94 -4.10
N SER A 145 -5.42 2.10 -3.09
CA SER A 145 -6.31 1.00 -2.65
C SER A 145 -7.64 1.53 -2.11
N ALA A 146 -7.59 2.62 -1.32
CA ALA A 146 -8.79 3.30 -0.82
C ALA A 146 -9.62 3.90 -1.97
N LEU A 147 -8.98 4.53 -2.96
CA LEU A 147 -9.67 5.02 -4.17
C LEU A 147 -10.30 3.89 -4.97
N VAL A 148 -9.59 2.77 -5.19
CA VAL A 148 -10.16 1.58 -5.86
C VAL A 148 -11.42 1.12 -5.13
N GLY A 149 -11.38 1.01 -3.79
CA GLY A 149 -12.52 0.59 -2.98
C GLY A 149 -13.70 1.56 -3.05
N THR A 150 -13.43 2.86 -2.95
CA THR A 150 -14.50 3.86 -2.85
C THR A 150 -15.05 4.32 -4.20
N SER A 151 -14.26 4.29 -5.29
CA SER A 151 -14.67 4.71 -6.63
C SER A 151 -15.03 3.55 -7.57
N GLY A 152 -14.71 2.31 -7.21
CA GLY A 152 -14.96 1.13 -8.06
C GLY A 152 -16.44 0.98 -8.46
N GLY A 153 -16.68 0.73 -9.74
CA GLY A 153 -18.01 0.61 -10.33
C GLY A 153 -18.78 1.94 -10.51
N LYS A 154 -18.23 3.07 -10.06
CA LYS A 154 -18.91 4.38 -10.13
C LYS A 154 -18.64 5.17 -11.40
N LYS A 155 -17.73 4.68 -12.26
CA LYS A 155 -17.29 5.40 -13.48
C LYS A 155 -16.78 6.81 -13.19
N ALA A 156 -16.21 7.03 -12.00
CA ALA A 156 -15.68 8.33 -11.59
C ALA A 156 -14.49 8.76 -12.44
N PHE A 157 -13.74 7.79 -12.97
CA PHE A 157 -12.61 8.00 -13.85
C PHE A 157 -12.86 7.30 -15.18
N PRO A 158 -12.61 7.96 -16.33
CA PRO A 158 -12.72 7.33 -17.64
C PRO A 158 -11.84 6.08 -17.72
N PRO A 159 -12.38 4.93 -18.17
CA PRO A 159 -11.59 3.71 -18.29
C PRO A 159 -10.51 3.85 -19.37
N ILE A 160 -9.35 3.26 -19.11
CA ILE A 160 -8.26 3.15 -20.09
C ILE A 160 -7.93 1.67 -20.34
N GLY A 161 -7.25 1.38 -21.43
CA GLY A 161 -6.91 0.01 -21.85
C GLY A 161 -8.12 -0.80 -22.30
N GLY A 162 -7.92 -2.12 -22.37
CA GLY A 162 -8.97 -3.08 -22.73
C GLY A 162 -9.92 -3.43 -21.59
N HIS A 163 -10.82 -4.36 -21.84
CA HIS A 163 -11.70 -4.98 -20.85
C HIS A 163 -12.62 -4.01 -20.10
N SER A 164 -13.10 -2.95 -20.79
CA SER A 164 -14.03 -1.96 -20.20
C SER A 164 -15.40 -2.55 -19.83
N ASP A 165 -15.70 -3.74 -20.31
CA ASP A 165 -16.86 -4.58 -19.95
C ASP A 165 -16.70 -5.23 -18.57
N GLN A 166 -15.46 -5.36 -18.06
CA GLN A 166 -15.16 -5.94 -16.75
C GLN A 166 -15.31 -4.92 -15.63
N SER A 167 -15.69 -5.40 -14.45
CA SER A 167 -15.79 -4.57 -13.25
C SER A 167 -14.41 -4.24 -12.68
N ASP A 168 -14.24 -3.03 -12.16
CA ASP A 168 -13.08 -2.59 -11.37
C ASP A 168 -13.34 -2.57 -9.85
N ARG A 169 -14.48 -3.15 -9.38
CA ARG A 169 -14.83 -3.24 -7.96
C ARG A 169 -13.96 -4.25 -7.22
N VAL A 170 -13.73 -3.96 -5.94
CA VAL A 170 -13.12 -4.89 -4.98
C VAL A 170 -14.07 -5.13 -3.81
N GLN A 171 -13.93 -6.27 -3.12
CA GLN A 171 -14.82 -6.71 -2.05
C GLN A 171 -14.25 -6.45 -0.65
N ALA A 172 -12.96 -6.10 -0.54
CA ALA A 172 -12.31 -5.77 0.72
C ALA A 172 -11.10 -4.86 0.47
N VAL A 173 -10.80 -3.93 1.37
CA VAL A 173 -9.63 -3.04 1.25
C VAL A 173 -8.85 -3.00 2.56
N ILE A 174 -7.54 -3.15 2.46
CA ILE A 174 -6.61 -2.82 3.55
C ILE A 174 -5.83 -1.58 3.15
N ASP A 175 -6.08 -0.48 3.85
CA ASP A 175 -5.35 0.78 3.70
C ASP A 175 -4.32 0.91 4.82
N ILE A 176 -3.04 0.97 4.46
CA ILE A 176 -1.95 1.10 5.41
C ILE A 176 -1.40 2.53 5.29
N TYR A 177 -1.76 3.39 6.25
CA TYR A 177 -1.36 4.81 6.35
C TYR A 177 -1.49 5.60 5.04
N GLY A 178 -2.51 5.37 4.24
CA GLY A 178 -2.80 6.16 3.06
C GLY A 178 -3.42 7.52 3.40
N PRO A 179 -3.05 8.61 2.70
CA PRO A 179 -3.80 9.85 2.82
C PRO A 179 -5.19 9.72 2.18
N ALA A 180 -6.21 10.22 2.87
CA ALA A 180 -7.61 10.04 2.46
C ALA A 180 -8.30 11.34 2.02
N ASP A 181 -7.78 12.50 2.43
CA ASP A 181 -8.33 13.81 2.08
C ASP A 181 -7.22 14.85 1.85
N PHE A 182 -6.97 15.18 0.60
CA PHE A 182 -5.94 16.15 0.21
C PHE A 182 -6.31 17.58 0.55
N SER A 183 -7.61 17.87 0.76
CA SER A 183 -8.05 19.20 1.13
C SER A 183 -7.70 19.57 2.58
N THR A 184 -7.55 18.56 3.46
CA THR A 184 -7.27 18.74 4.89
C THR A 184 -5.83 18.40 5.29
N VAL A 185 -5.08 17.69 4.45
CA VAL A 185 -3.75 17.15 4.80
C VAL A 185 -2.76 18.24 5.27
N VAL A 186 -2.77 19.41 4.65
CA VAL A 186 -1.86 20.52 5.00
C VAL A 186 -2.17 21.04 6.38
N GLN A 187 -3.46 21.28 6.67
CA GLN A 187 -3.89 21.75 7.99
C GLN A 187 -3.57 20.71 9.06
N GLN A 188 -3.95 19.45 8.84
CA GLN A 188 -3.70 18.37 9.79
C GLN A 188 -2.20 18.16 10.05
N ALA A 189 -1.36 18.30 9.02
CA ALA A 189 0.09 18.24 9.16
C ALA A 189 0.65 19.40 10.00
N ALA A 190 0.06 20.59 9.90
CA ALA A 190 0.47 21.75 10.70
C ALA A 190 0.05 21.62 12.18
N GLU A 191 -1.05 20.91 12.45
CA GLU A 191 -1.57 20.67 13.80
C GLU A 191 -0.89 19.47 14.49
N ASP A 192 -0.34 18.52 13.73
CA ASP A 192 0.30 17.31 14.26
C ASP A 192 1.80 17.53 14.49
N LYS A 193 2.20 17.62 15.77
CA LYS A 193 3.62 17.77 16.18
C LYS A 193 4.54 16.63 15.72
N ASN A 194 3.99 15.47 15.35
CA ASN A 194 4.76 14.32 14.89
C ASN A 194 5.08 14.44 13.40
N VAL A 195 4.26 15.16 12.63
CA VAL A 195 4.49 15.36 11.21
C VAL A 195 5.68 16.30 11.04
N LYS A 196 6.76 15.77 10.54
CA LYS A 196 7.90 16.56 10.10
C LYS A 196 7.62 17.00 8.68
N ASN A 197 7.54 18.29 8.44
CA ASN A 197 7.24 18.86 7.12
C ASN A 197 8.38 18.57 6.11
N ILE A 198 8.64 17.27 5.89
CA ILE A 198 9.72 16.75 5.04
C ILE A 198 9.48 17.15 3.58
N PHE A 199 8.23 17.34 3.22
CA PHE A 199 7.85 17.63 1.84
C PHE A 199 7.45 19.09 1.68
N ALA A 200 7.82 20.05 2.38
CA ALA A 200 7.48 21.45 2.15
C ALA A 200 6.27 21.59 1.17
N PHE A 201 5.05 21.37 1.66
CA PHE A 201 3.82 21.35 0.86
C PHE A 201 3.75 22.51 -0.15
N ASN A 202 3.14 22.27 -1.31
CA ASN A 202 3.01 23.23 -2.40
C ASN A 202 4.33 23.64 -3.08
N THR A 203 5.37 22.83 -2.95
CA THR A 203 6.63 22.95 -3.71
C THR A 203 6.71 21.91 -4.83
N PRO A 204 7.63 22.08 -5.81
CA PRO A 204 7.84 21.07 -6.85
C PRO A 204 8.30 19.69 -6.32
N SER A 205 8.84 19.64 -5.11
CA SER A 205 9.26 18.39 -4.45
C SER A 205 8.13 17.72 -3.66
N ASP A 206 7.00 18.41 -3.45
CA ASP A 206 5.84 17.88 -2.76
C ASP A 206 5.15 16.78 -3.60
N PRO A 207 5.06 15.55 -3.10
CA PRO A 207 4.43 14.47 -3.85
C PRO A 207 2.93 14.68 -4.10
N TYR A 208 2.22 15.35 -3.18
CA TYR A 208 0.79 15.65 -3.32
C TYR A 208 0.54 16.63 -4.46
N SER A 209 1.25 17.75 -4.47
CA SER A 209 1.16 18.76 -5.54
C SER A 209 1.61 18.19 -6.89
N SER A 210 2.65 17.34 -6.89
CA SER A 210 3.11 16.64 -8.10
C SER A 210 2.04 15.72 -8.66
N LEU A 211 1.31 14.98 -7.80
CA LEU A 211 0.26 14.07 -8.22
C LEU A 211 -0.89 14.81 -8.91
N ILE A 212 -1.37 15.91 -8.31
CA ILE A 212 -2.51 16.67 -8.86
C ILE A 212 -2.12 17.68 -9.93
N GLY A 213 -0.82 17.87 -10.17
CA GLY A 213 -0.27 18.79 -11.16
C GLY A 213 -0.50 20.28 -10.82
N THR A 214 -0.77 20.60 -9.55
CA THR A 214 -0.98 21.96 -9.04
C THR A 214 -0.79 22.01 -7.52
N LYS A 215 -0.92 23.22 -6.93
CA LYS A 215 -0.90 23.38 -5.48
C LYS A 215 -2.15 22.76 -4.82
N LEU A 216 -2.01 22.28 -3.59
CA LEU A 216 -3.09 21.68 -2.79
C LEU A 216 -4.26 22.65 -2.49
N GLY A 217 -4.08 23.96 -2.72
CA GLY A 217 -5.17 24.94 -2.65
C GLY A 217 -6.20 24.87 -3.78
N ASP A 218 -5.95 24.11 -4.85
CA ASP A 218 -6.95 23.78 -5.87
C ASP A 218 -7.92 22.72 -5.31
N LYS A 219 -9.00 23.22 -4.68
CA LYS A 219 -9.97 22.36 -4.00
C LYS A 219 -10.58 21.31 -4.92
N ALA A 220 -10.92 21.65 -6.16
CA ALA A 220 -11.54 20.72 -7.07
C ALA A 220 -10.64 19.51 -7.38
N LYS A 221 -9.34 19.76 -7.57
CA LYS A 221 -8.36 18.70 -7.81
C LYS A 221 -8.03 17.92 -6.53
N ALA A 222 -7.96 18.62 -5.38
CA ALA A 222 -7.77 17.96 -4.08
C ALA A 222 -8.95 17.02 -3.77
N ASP A 223 -10.17 17.46 -3.99
CA ASP A 223 -11.37 16.63 -3.79
C ASP A 223 -11.38 15.44 -4.76
N ALA A 224 -11.07 15.66 -6.04
CA ALA A 224 -11.07 14.61 -7.06
C ALA A 224 -10.09 13.47 -6.79
N VAL A 225 -8.98 13.72 -6.09
CA VAL A 225 -7.98 12.71 -5.73
C VAL A 225 -8.27 12.03 -4.39
N SER A 226 -9.19 12.55 -3.59
CA SER A 226 -9.42 12.15 -2.20
C SER A 226 -10.45 11.02 -2.08
N PRO A 227 -10.07 9.82 -1.59
CA PRO A 227 -10.99 8.69 -1.43
C PRO A 227 -12.21 9.01 -0.57
N VAL A 228 -12.09 9.92 0.41
CA VAL A 228 -13.19 10.31 1.30
C VAL A 228 -14.41 10.82 0.54
N HIS A 229 -14.24 11.48 -0.60
CA HIS A 229 -15.31 12.03 -1.42
C HIS A 229 -16.07 10.97 -2.26
N TYR A 230 -15.52 9.77 -2.37
CA TYR A 230 -16.14 8.66 -3.09
C TYR A 230 -16.79 7.63 -2.16
N VAL A 231 -16.71 7.84 -0.83
CA VAL A 231 -17.35 6.95 0.14
C VAL A 231 -18.86 6.92 -0.05
N SER A 232 -19.44 5.73 -0.05
CA SER A 232 -20.89 5.53 -0.11
C SER A 232 -21.24 4.20 0.57
N LYS A 233 -22.51 3.95 0.80
CA LYS A 233 -23.02 2.68 1.33
C LYS A 233 -22.58 1.43 0.53
N ASP A 234 -22.20 1.61 -0.74
CA ASP A 234 -21.79 0.53 -1.63
C ASP A 234 -20.25 0.32 -1.62
N SER A 235 -19.53 1.07 -0.80
CA SER A 235 -18.09 0.86 -0.57
C SER A 235 -17.86 -0.46 0.16
N PRO A 236 -16.79 -1.20 -0.16
CA PRO A 236 -16.47 -2.47 0.51
C PRO A 236 -16.04 -2.23 1.97
N PRO A 237 -15.97 -3.26 2.80
CA PRO A 237 -15.36 -3.17 4.13
C PRO A 237 -13.89 -2.76 4.06
N PHE A 238 -13.44 -2.01 5.08
CA PHE A 238 -12.08 -1.49 5.20
C PHE A 238 -11.40 -1.93 6.50
N LEU A 239 -10.12 -2.31 6.39
CA LEU A 239 -9.19 -2.34 7.51
C LEU A 239 -8.15 -1.24 7.27
N ILE A 240 -8.04 -0.30 8.20
CA ILE A 240 -7.07 0.81 8.13
C ILE A 240 -6.01 0.57 9.21
N LEU A 241 -4.73 0.67 8.86
CA LEU A 241 -3.62 0.57 9.80
C LEU A 241 -2.82 1.87 9.78
N HIS A 242 -2.59 2.52 10.93
CA HIS A 242 -1.83 3.77 10.98
C HIS A 242 -1.05 3.95 12.28
N GLY A 243 0.18 4.42 12.17
CA GLY A 243 1.04 4.77 13.30
C GLY A 243 0.74 6.17 13.85
N THR A 244 0.65 6.32 15.18
CA THR A 244 0.32 7.63 15.78
C THR A 244 1.47 8.65 15.72
N HIS A 245 2.68 8.22 15.36
CA HIS A 245 3.86 9.10 15.20
C HIS A 245 4.31 9.15 13.73
N ASP A 246 3.36 9.00 12.81
CA ASP A 246 3.64 9.10 11.39
C ASP A 246 4.10 10.52 11.04
N ALA A 247 5.34 10.62 10.53
CA ALA A 247 5.98 11.89 10.21
C ALA A 247 5.69 12.38 8.78
N LEU A 248 4.97 11.60 7.96
CA LEU A 248 4.70 11.88 6.55
C LEU A 248 3.22 12.10 6.26
N VAL A 249 2.37 11.23 6.80
CA VAL A 249 0.92 11.29 6.64
C VAL A 249 0.29 11.48 8.02
N PRO A 250 -0.42 12.59 8.27
CA PRO A 250 -1.05 12.82 9.57
C PRO A 250 -1.99 11.65 9.94
N TYR A 251 -1.88 11.15 11.16
CA TYR A 251 -2.79 10.10 11.67
C TYR A 251 -4.27 10.49 11.55
N ALA A 252 -4.55 11.80 11.63
CA ALA A 252 -5.87 12.38 11.45
C ALA A 252 -6.51 12.04 10.08
N GLN A 253 -5.73 11.75 9.05
CA GLN A 253 -6.23 11.29 7.75
C GLN A 253 -7.01 9.97 7.88
N SER A 254 -6.46 8.99 8.59
CA SER A 254 -7.14 7.71 8.84
C SER A 254 -8.35 7.85 9.76
N VAL A 255 -8.27 8.71 10.78
CA VAL A 255 -9.42 8.98 11.67
C VAL A 255 -10.58 9.62 10.89
N GLN A 256 -10.28 10.59 10.04
CA GLN A 256 -11.28 11.23 9.17
C GLN A 256 -11.89 10.23 8.19
N PHE A 257 -11.08 9.37 7.59
CA PHE A 257 -11.55 8.37 6.64
C PHE A 257 -12.44 7.31 7.31
N GLU A 258 -12.04 6.82 8.49
CA GLU A 258 -12.88 5.92 9.31
C GLU A 258 -14.23 6.56 9.63
N ALA A 259 -14.25 7.82 10.03
CA ALA A 259 -15.48 8.55 10.33
C ALA A 259 -16.39 8.67 9.09
N ALA A 260 -15.82 8.95 7.92
CA ALA A 260 -16.58 9.03 6.67
C ALA A 260 -17.17 7.67 6.27
N LEU A 261 -16.42 6.57 6.41
CA LEU A 261 -16.93 5.21 6.17
C LEU A 261 -18.06 4.83 7.12
N LYS A 262 -17.89 5.10 8.43
CA LYS A 262 -18.92 4.86 9.45
C LYS A 262 -20.20 5.64 9.18
N ALA A 263 -20.08 6.89 8.73
CA ALA A 263 -21.24 7.74 8.39
C ALA A 263 -22.09 7.17 7.25
N GLN A 264 -21.51 6.32 6.40
CA GLN A 264 -22.21 5.60 5.32
C GLN A 264 -22.54 4.15 5.68
N ASN A 265 -22.38 3.74 6.96
CA ASN A 265 -22.59 2.38 7.47
C ASN A 265 -21.68 1.34 6.77
N VAL A 266 -20.50 1.75 6.29
CA VAL A 266 -19.50 0.84 5.75
C VAL A 266 -18.75 0.19 6.92
N PRO A 267 -18.65 -1.16 6.97
CA PRO A 267 -17.84 -1.82 7.99
C PRO A 267 -16.37 -1.38 7.89
N VAL A 268 -15.84 -0.86 9.01
CA VAL A 268 -14.46 -0.37 9.05
C VAL A 268 -13.83 -0.63 10.41
N TRP A 269 -12.55 -0.99 10.40
CA TRP A 269 -11.70 -1.20 11.57
C TRP A 269 -10.44 -0.34 11.41
N LEU A 270 -10.18 0.53 12.39
CA LEU A 270 -8.93 1.31 12.45
C LEU A 270 -7.99 0.68 13.49
N GLN A 271 -6.96 -0.02 13.01
CA GLN A 271 -5.87 -0.50 13.84
C GLN A 271 -4.86 0.61 14.04
N THR A 272 -4.96 1.26 15.18
CA THR A 272 -3.95 2.21 15.64
C THR A 272 -2.69 1.47 16.08
N LEU A 273 -1.52 2.00 15.69
CA LEU A 273 -0.20 1.48 16.07
C LEU A 273 0.53 2.56 16.89
N PRO A 274 0.37 2.55 18.24
CA PRO A 274 0.91 3.60 19.11
C PRO A 274 2.43 3.73 18.99
N GLY A 275 2.92 4.97 18.89
CA GLY A 275 4.34 5.28 18.76
C GLY A 275 4.99 4.91 17.44
N SER A 276 4.29 4.23 16.54
CA SER A 276 4.83 3.85 15.23
C SER A 276 4.79 5.04 14.26
N GLY A 277 5.83 5.12 13.40
CA GLY A 277 5.95 6.10 12.33
C GLY A 277 5.24 5.66 11.04
N HIS A 278 5.72 6.22 9.90
CA HIS A 278 5.29 5.84 8.55
C HIS A 278 5.88 4.48 8.16
N GLY A 279 5.27 3.41 8.66
CA GLY A 279 5.81 2.06 8.61
C GLY A 279 6.61 1.70 9.86
N GLY A 280 7.42 0.64 9.76
CA GLY A 280 8.30 0.17 10.81
C GLY A 280 7.88 -1.19 11.42
N PRO A 281 8.59 -1.65 12.47
CA PRO A 281 8.47 -3.03 12.97
C PRO A 281 7.07 -3.44 13.44
N ALA A 282 6.27 -2.50 13.95
CA ALA A 282 4.92 -2.81 14.44
C ALA A 282 4.00 -3.34 13.34
N PHE A 283 4.13 -2.84 12.11
CA PHE A 283 3.33 -3.30 10.96
C PHE A 283 3.67 -4.74 10.54
N GLY A 284 4.90 -5.21 10.83
CA GLY A 284 5.35 -6.58 10.55
C GLY A 284 5.14 -7.57 11.70
N LYS A 285 4.51 -7.16 12.80
CA LYS A 285 4.26 -8.07 13.92
C LYS A 285 3.30 -9.19 13.53
N PRO A 286 3.54 -10.43 14.01
CA PRO A 286 2.68 -11.56 13.68
C PRO A 286 1.19 -11.28 13.94
N ALA A 287 0.84 -10.61 15.05
CA ALA A 287 -0.54 -10.28 15.37
C ALA A 287 -1.18 -9.32 14.35
N VAL A 288 -0.42 -8.33 13.85
CA VAL A 288 -0.91 -7.41 12.79
C VAL A 288 -1.09 -8.15 11.47
N ILE A 289 -0.15 -9.02 11.10
CA ILE A 289 -0.26 -9.86 9.89
C ILE A 289 -1.47 -10.82 10.01
N GLN A 290 -1.70 -11.39 11.19
CA GLN A 290 -2.87 -12.24 11.45
C GLN A 290 -4.19 -11.46 11.36
N LEU A 291 -4.22 -10.20 11.85
CA LEU A 291 -5.38 -9.31 11.69
C LEU A 291 -5.68 -9.06 10.21
N MET A 292 -4.66 -8.73 9.41
CA MET A 292 -4.82 -8.54 7.97
C MET A 292 -5.30 -9.82 7.27
N GLN A 293 -4.77 -10.98 7.65
CA GLN A 293 -5.23 -12.27 7.14
C GLN A 293 -6.68 -12.54 7.55
N ALA A 294 -7.04 -12.38 8.81
CA ALA A 294 -8.41 -12.59 9.31
C ALA A 294 -9.42 -11.67 8.59
N PHE A 295 -9.05 -10.42 8.32
CA PHE A 295 -9.87 -9.49 7.55
C PHE A 295 -10.15 -10.03 6.13
N PHE A 296 -9.13 -10.47 5.41
CA PHE A 296 -9.32 -11.08 4.09
C PHE A 296 -10.03 -12.44 4.16
N ASP A 297 -9.71 -13.30 5.14
CA ASP A 297 -10.40 -14.59 5.30
C ASP A 297 -11.90 -14.39 5.51
N LYS A 298 -12.31 -13.39 6.32
CA LYS A 298 -13.72 -13.05 6.51
C LYS A 298 -14.39 -12.59 5.22
N HIS A 299 -13.79 -11.63 4.54
CA HIS A 299 -14.46 -10.90 3.46
C HIS A 299 -14.25 -11.52 2.07
N LEU A 300 -13.20 -12.32 1.88
CA LEU A 300 -12.89 -12.94 0.60
C LEU A 300 -13.08 -14.46 0.58
N LYS A 301 -13.14 -15.10 1.76
CA LYS A 301 -13.40 -16.56 1.83
C LYS A 301 -14.69 -16.90 2.58
N GLY A 302 -15.38 -15.89 3.11
CA GLY A 302 -16.57 -16.09 3.92
C GLY A 302 -16.29 -16.84 5.23
N ALA A 303 -15.06 -16.76 5.74
CA ALA A 303 -14.70 -17.42 7.00
C ALA A 303 -15.46 -16.82 8.18
N ASP A 304 -15.96 -17.67 9.07
CA ASP A 304 -16.61 -17.24 10.31
C ASP A 304 -15.54 -16.86 11.35
N VAL A 305 -14.92 -15.69 11.14
CA VAL A 305 -13.92 -15.13 12.02
C VAL A 305 -14.34 -13.72 12.45
N GLU A 306 -14.08 -13.40 13.70
CA GLU A 306 -14.27 -12.05 14.23
C GLU A 306 -13.01 -11.21 13.96
N ILE A 307 -13.20 -9.97 13.49
CA ILE A 307 -12.08 -9.03 13.32
C ILE A 307 -11.82 -8.37 14.66
N GLN A 308 -10.77 -8.82 15.34
CA GLN A 308 -10.34 -8.28 16.62
C GLN A 308 -9.08 -7.45 16.41
N LEU A 309 -9.17 -6.16 16.76
CA LEU A 309 -8.00 -5.27 16.75
C LEU A 309 -6.94 -5.77 17.74
N VAL A 310 -5.68 -5.62 17.34
CA VAL A 310 -4.54 -6.04 18.16
C VAL A 310 -4.44 -5.09 19.37
N PRO A 311 -4.45 -5.61 20.62
CA PRO A 311 -4.30 -4.78 21.81
C PRO A 311 -2.97 -4.02 21.82
N GLU A 312 -2.97 -2.82 22.40
CA GLU A 312 -1.77 -1.97 22.47
C GLU A 312 -0.57 -2.67 23.14
N ALA A 313 -0.85 -3.47 24.16
CA ALA A 313 0.19 -4.25 24.87
C ALA A 313 0.96 -5.20 23.92
N ASP A 314 0.28 -5.75 22.90
CA ASP A 314 0.89 -6.66 21.92
C ASP A 314 1.60 -5.90 20.78
N LEU A 315 1.38 -4.59 20.71
CA LEU A 315 1.99 -3.71 19.71
C LEU A 315 3.31 -3.08 20.20
N ALA A 316 3.60 -3.11 21.49
CA ALA A 316 4.82 -2.53 22.04
C ALA A 316 6.07 -3.11 21.35
N VAL A 317 6.87 -2.23 20.75
CA VAL A 317 8.19 -2.60 20.20
C VAL A 317 9.17 -2.59 21.38
N GLN A 318 9.74 -3.75 21.71
CA GLN A 318 10.80 -3.78 22.72
C GLN A 318 11.98 -2.91 22.24
N PRO A 319 12.51 -2.02 23.07
CA PRO A 319 13.74 -1.31 22.71
C PRO A 319 14.83 -2.34 22.40
N PRO A 320 15.72 -2.04 21.44
CA PRO A 320 16.83 -2.93 21.15
C PRO A 320 17.59 -3.25 22.45
N LYS A 321 17.87 -4.53 22.70
CA LYS A 321 18.68 -4.93 23.86
C LYS A 321 19.99 -4.14 23.83
N PRO A 322 20.44 -3.57 24.97
CA PRO A 322 21.74 -2.94 25.02
C PRO A 322 22.79 -3.92 24.48
N VAL A 323 23.61 -3.46 23.55
CA VAL A 323 24.78 -4.23 23.14
C VAL A 323 25.69 -4.27 24.37
N GLU A 324 25.80 -5.43 24.99
CA GLU A 324 26.81 -5.66 26.04
C GLU A 324 28.18 -5.38 25.41
N LYS A 325 28.88 -4.42 26.01
CA LYS A 325 30.22 -4.01 25.58
C LYS A 325 31.26 -5.00 26.03
#